data_1de72d3dd4af61138ba3f11cea66924d
#
_entry.id   1de72d3dd4af61138ba3f11cea66924d
#
_cell.length_a   1.000
_cell.length_b   1.000
_cell.length_c   1.000
_cell.angle_alpha   90.00
_cell.angle_beta   90.00
_cell.angle_gamma   90.00
#
_symmetry.space_group_name_H-M   'P 1'
#
loop_
_entity.id
_entity.type
_entity.pdbx_description
1 polymer ?
#
loop_
_entity_poly.entity_id
_entity_poly.type
_entity_poly.pdbx_seq_one_letter_code
_entity_poly.pdbx_strand_id
1 'polypeptide(L)'
;MNPISNEMIAELEALLGGNKVLKGDAIGADFAHDELPGGKFCAPALVCEAASTEDVAAVLTVCNRETVPVTVRGAGTGLVGGSVPVCGGVVLSLAKMNAILELDSEKKTARVQPGVLLETLKAEAAAKGLYYPPDPGEKTATIGGNAATNAGGPSAVKYGVTRDYVRGATVVLPTGEVLQLGGATGKDNSGYRLLPLVLGSEGTLGVITELTLRLVEKPKADVSLILPFLDGESCVNAALRILQEGMEPAALEYMDTDLVEFAGKATGNPVFPVEMDGERVGASLLLTLEGKDDDELDSKMEAVAELAEELECLDILVVDTPTLKRDVWGAHDAFHTAVEGAAKSADELNMAVPVAEMAGYVEYLKEIGEEKGVGVYAYGHVGDGGLHAYFCSDQSRDAFEPVMAELAELAYAKCRAVGGAVSSEHGIGYAKKAFLRASAGEAGYALMGRIKRAFDPKGILNPGKVV
;
A
#
# COMPACT_ATOMS: atom_id res chain seq x y z
N MET A 1 2.13 5.36 30.59
CA MET A 1 2.79 4.11 30.18
C MET A 1 3.97 3.86 31.09
N ASN A 2 4.21 2.62 31.50
CA ASN A 2 5.28 2.30 32.41
C ASN A 2 6.64 2.40 31.69
N PRO A 3 7.67 2.95 32.35
CA PRO A 3 9.04 2.89 31.82
C PRO A 3 9.50 1.44 31.78
N ILE A 4 10.32 1.10 30.80
CA ILE A 4 10.92 -0.24 30.68
C ILE A 4 11.95 -0.42 31.80
N SER A 5 11.75 -1.42 32.69
CA SER A 5 12.67 -1.70 33.78
C SER A 5 13.86 -2.56 33.34
N ASN A 6 14.96 -2.52 34.09
CA ASN A 6 16.11 -3.38 33.82
C ASN A 6 15.77 -4.87 33.95
N GLU A 7 14.81 -5.21 34.85
CA GLU A 7 14.34 -6.58 35.04
C GLU A 7 13.60 -7.07 33.79
N MET A 8 12.74 -6.22 33.20
CA MET A 8 12.04 -6.53 31.95
C MET A 8 13.04 -6.73 30.79
N ILE A 9 14.07 -5.88 30.69
CA ILE A 9 15.10 -6.02 29.68
C ILE A 9 15.83 -7.36 29.85
N ALA A 10 16.26 -7.69 31.06
CA ALA A 10 16.96 -8.94 31.34
C ALA A 10 16.11 -10.17 31.04
N GLU A 11 14.80 -10.11 31.31
CA GLU A 11 13.86 -11.18 30.98
C GLU A 11 13.74 -11.36 29.45
N LEU A 12 13.58 -10.27 28.69
CA LEU A 12 13.52 -10.31 27.21
C LEU A 12 14.84 -10.87 26.63
N GLU A 13 15.98 -10.44 27.15
CA GLU A 13 17.30 -10.96 26.75
C GLU A 13 17.45 -12.47 27.05
N ALA A 14 16.90 -12.94 28.17
CA ALA A 14 16.91 -14.36 28.51
C ALA A 14 15.98 -15.19 27.61
N LEU A 15 14.82 -14.64 27.21
CA LEU A 15 13.83 -15.33 26.38
C LEU A 15 14.25 -15.39 24.91
N LEU A 16 14.77 -14.28 24.35
CA LEU A 16 15.09 -14.16 22.93
C LEU A 16 16.55 -14.49 22.60
N GLY A 17 17.45 -14.32 23.56
CA GLY A 17 18.90 -14.21 23.38
C GLY A 17 19.33 -12.73 23.30
N GLY A 18 20.39 -12.38 23.99
CA GLY A 18 20.80 -10.98 24.17
C GLY A 18 21.15 -10.22 22.89
N ASN A 19 21.55 -10.94 21.83
CA ASN A 19 21.82 -10.34 20.52
C ASN A 19 20.57 -9.96 19.70
N LYS A 20 19.38 -10.33 20.15
CA LYS A 20 18.09 -10.01 19.52
C LYS A 20 17.36 -8.84 20.23
N VAL A 21 17.92 -8.32 21.32
CA VAL A 21 17.36 -7.20 22.08
C VAL A 21 18.31 -6.00 21.94
N LEU A 22 17.96 -5.05 21.08
CA LEU A 22 18.76 -3.85 20.82
C LEU A 22 18.35 -2.73 21.78
N LYS A 23 19.36 -2.02 22.32
CA LYS A 23 19.18 -0.92 23.29
C LYS A 23 20.22 0.17 23.10
N GLY A 24 19.85 1.40 23.43
CA GLY A 24 20.76 2.55 23.33
C GLY A 24 21.29 2.72 21.90
N ASP A 25 22.62 2.90 21.80
CA ASP A 25 23.30 3.14 20.51
C ASP A 25 23.26 1.95 19.53
N ALA A 26 22.81 0.77 19.98
CA ALA A 26 22.60 -0.38 19.09
C ALA A 26 21.30 -0.29 18.28
N ILE A 27 20.40 0.64 18.62
CA ILE A 27 19.15 0.87 17.87
C ILE A 27 19.45 1.75 16.66
N GLY A 28 19.29 1.21 15.47
CA GLY A 28 19.41 1.97 14.21
C GLY A 28 18.34 3.09 14.12
N ALA A 29 18.69 4.18 13.46
CA ALA A 29 17.79 5.33 13.30
C ALA A 29 16.52 4.98 12.50
N ASP A 30 16.59 3.99 11.61
CA ASP A 30 15.51 3.45 10.80
C ASP A 30 14.32 2.93 11.64
N PHE A 31 14.57 2.46 12.88
CA PHE A 31 13.49 2.04 13.78
C PHE A 31 12.63 3.21 14.33
N ALA A 32 13.01 4.45 14.11
CA ALA A 32 12.33 5.63 14.62
C ALA A 32 11.34 6.27 13.65
N HIS A 33 11.34 5.86 12.38
CA HIS A 33 10.48 6.42 11.31
C HIS A 33 10.07 5.33 10.31
N ASP A 34 9.14 5.62 9.45
CA ASP A 34 8.85 4.91 8.21
C ASP A 34 9.00 5.90 7.02
N GLU A 35 8.42 5.62 5.86
CA GLU A 35 8.60 6.46 4.68
C GLU A 35 7.51 7.54 4.51
N LEU A 36 6.74 7.82 5.56
CA LEU A 36 5.79 8.93 5.56
C LEU A 36 6.51 10.26 5.38
N PRO A 37 6.26 11.02 4.29
CA PRO A 37 6.84 12.34 4.07
C PRO A 37 6.55 13.30 5.25
N GLY A 38 7.59 13.92 5.81
CA GLY A 38 7.45 14.78 6.99
C GLY A 38 6.97 14.09 8.25
N GLY A 39 7.01 12.75 8.27
CA GLY A 39 6.56 11.93 9.39
C GLY A 39 7.35 12.15 10.68
N LYS A 40 6.78 11.70 11.79
CA LYS A 40 7.41 11.83 13.10
C LYS A 40 8.63 10.92 13.22
N PHE A 41 9.68 11.44 13.83
CA PHE A 41 10.83 10.66 14.27
C PHE A 41 10.68 10.35 15.76
N CYS A 42 10.40 9.07 16.09
CA CYS A 42 10.15 8.62 17.46
C CYS A 42 11.04 7.41 17.78
N ALA A 43 12.13 7.63 18.54
CA ALA A 43 13.01 6.54 18.91
C ALA A 43 12.33 5.55 19.89
N PRO A 44 12.37 4.22 19.64
CA PRO A 44 11.90 3.25 20.60
C PRO A 44 12.88 3.11 21.77
N ALA A 45 12.39 2.65 22.91
CA ALA A 45 13.26 2.36 24.07
C ALA A 45 14.02 1.04 23.88
N LEU A 46 13.42 0.06 23.18
CA LEU A 46 14.02 -1.22 22.81
C LEU A 46 13.57 -1.63 21.41
N VAL A 47 14.41 -2.43 20.75
CA VAL A 47 14.02 -3.23 19.59
C VAL A 47 14.19 -4.70 19.92
N CYS A 48 13.14 -5.49 19.71
CA CYS A 48 13.18 -6.94 19.82
C CYS A 48 13.07 -7.54 18.41
N GLU A 49 14.10 -8.25 17.97
CA GLU A 49 14.16 -8.90 16.67
C GLU A 49 13.69 -10.36 16.80
N ALA A 50 12.41 -10.61 16.49
CA ALA A 50 11.85 -11.96 16.54
C ALA A 50 12.31 -12.80 15.35
N ALA A 51 12.58 -14.08 15.59
CA ALA A 51 12.92 -15.08 14.57
C ALA A 51 11.89 -16.23 14.50
N SER A 52 10.94 -16.29 15.44
CA SER A 52 9.91 -17.31 15.51
C SER A 52 8.61 -16.78 16.11
N THR A 53 7.53 -17.55 15.96
CA THR A 53 6.23 -17.26 16.59
C THR A 53 6.35 -17.24 18.12
N GLU A 54 7.18 -18.09 18.67
CA GLU A 54 7.46 -18.19 20.11
C GLU A 54 8.17 -16.93 20.63
N ASP A 55 9.12 -16.37 19.88
CA ASP A 55 9.76 -15.10 20.21
C ASP A 55 8.73 -13.97 20.29
N VAL A 56 7.83 -13.88 19.28
CA VAL A 56 6.74 -12.89 19.25
C VAL A 56 5.82 -13.06 20.47
N ALA A 57 5.42 -14.30 20.77
CA ALA A 57 4.55 -14.60 21.91
C ALA A 57 5.20 -14.22 23.24
N ALA A 58 6.50 -14.50 23.40
CA ALA A 58 7.27 -14.14 24.59
C ALA A 58 7.33 -12.60 24.78
N VAL A 59 7.68 -11.83 23.73
CA VAL A 59 7.72 -10.37 23.80
C VAL A 59 6.35 -9.81 24.17
N LEU A 60 5.28 -10.25 23.50
CA LEU A 60 3.92 -9.76 23.76
C LEU A 60 3.45 -10.10 25.18
N THR A 61 3.73 -11.31 25.66
CA THR A 61 3.39 -11.73 27.04
C THR A 61 4.03 -10.79 28.06
N VAL A 62 5.33 -10.52 27.93
CA VAL A 62 6.07 -9.64 28.84
C VAL A 62 5.53 -8.20 28.73
N CYS A 63 5.41 -7.66 27.52
CA CYS A 63 4.90 -6.30 27.30
C CYS A 63 3.46 -6.13 27.80
N ASN A 64 2.61 -7.14 27.60
CA ASN A 64 1.23 -7.13 28.10
C ASN A 64 1.18 -7.15 29.63
N ARG A 65 2.00 -7.99 30.28
CA ARG A 65 2.09 -8.01 31.74
C ARG A 65 2.44 -6.62 32.29
N GLU A 66 3.50 -6.01 31.75
CA GLU A 66 4.05 -4.71 32.18
C GLU A 66 3.28 -3.50 31.61
N THR A 67 2.32 -3.71 30.71
CA THR A 67 1.57 -2.64 30.01
C THR A 67 2.50 -1.67 29.25
N VAL A 68 3.48 -2.25 28.54
CA VAL A 68 4.44 -1.53 27.71
C VAL A 68 3.97 -1.52 26.24
N PRO A 69 3.98 -0.38 25.55
CA PRO A 69 3.63 -0.28 24.14
C PRO A 69 4.50 -1.15 23.25
N VAL A 70 3.90 -1.77 22.24
CA VAL A 70 4.60 -2.53 21.21
C VAL A 70 4.20 -2.00 19.83
N THR A 71 5.19 -1.56 19.07
CA THR A 71 5.02 -1.23 17.65
C THR A 71 5.58 -2.36 16.80
N VAL A 72 4.73 -2.96 15.96
CA VAL A 72 5.15 -4.04 15.06
C VAL A 72 5.75 -3.44 13.79
N ARG A 73 6.89 -4.01 13.33
CA ARG A 73 7.60 -3.51 12.15
C ARG A 73 8.02 -4.65 11.23
N GLY A 74 7.65 -4.54 9.95
CA GLY A 74 8.25 -5.29 8.83
C GLY A 74 9.48 -4.56 8.27
N ALA A 75 9.48 -4.21 6.97
CA ALA A 75 10.53 -3.41 6.36
C ALA A 75 10.49 -1.92 6.78
N GLY A 76 9.31 -1.39 7.11
CA GLY A 76 9.15 0.02 7.48
C GLY A 76 8.89 0.95 6.30
N THR A 77 8.50 0.41 5.16
CA THR A 77 8.21 1.12 3.90
C THR A 77 6.81 1.77 3.85
N GLY A 78 6.10 1.81 4.96
CA GLY A 78 4.75 2.39 5.02
C GLY A 78 4.75 3.92 4.97
N LEU A 79 3.66 4.49 4.41
CA LEU A 79 3.49 5.92 4.12
C LEU A 79 2.46 6.61 5.04
N VAL A 80 2.14 6.03 6.21
CA VAL A 80 1.14 6.60 7.13
C VAL A 80 1.57 6.58 8.60
N GLY A 81 2.84 6.28 8.88
CA GLY A 81 3.35 6.19 10.24
C GLY A 81 2.93 4.93 10.99
N GLY A 82 2.53 3.88 10.27
CA GLY A 82 2.04 2.62 10.82
C GLY A 82 3.08 1.88 11.66
N SER A 83 4.36 1.95 11.31
CA SER A 83 5.47 1.28 12.00
C SER A 83 6.28 2.21 12.94
N VAL A 84 5.87 3.49 13.08
CA VAL A 84 6.55 4.47 13.95
C VAL A 84 6.12 4.31 15.41
N PRO A 85 7.02 4.20 16.38
CA PRO A 85 6.66 4.01 17.80
C PRO A 85 6.26 5.33 18.48
N VAL A 86 5.17 5.96 18.02
CA VAL A 86 4.68 7.26 18.49
C VAL A 86 4.37 7.32 19.99
N CYS A 87 4.19 6.18 20.63
CA CYS A 87 3.99 6.05 22.08
C CYS A 87 5.24 5.50 22.80
N GLY A 88 6.40 5.44 22.12
CA GLY A 88 7.60 4.82 22.66
C GLY A 88 7.44 3.30 22.85
N GLY A 89 8.12 2.75 23.88
CA GLY A 89 8.03 1.33 24.19
C GLY A 89 8.98 0.46 23.36
N VAL A 90 8.51 -0.72 22.95
CA VAL A 90 9.26 -1.73 22.22
C VAL A 90 8.86 -1.70 20.73
N VAL A 91 9.84 -1.66 19.83
CA VAL A 91 9.62 -2.06 18.42
C VAL A 91 9.86 -3.56 18.32
N LEU A 92 8.86 -4.31 17.85
CA LEU A 92 8.94 -5.73 17.55
C LEU A 92 9.20 -5.90 16.05
N SER A 93 10.45 -6.14 15.70
CA SER A 93 10.87 -6.35 14.30
C SER A 93 10.64 -7.80 13.89
N LEU A 94 9.98 -7.99 12.75
CA LEU A 94 9.73 -9.29 12.12
C LEU A 94 10.67 -9.56 10.94
N ALA A 95 11.61 -8.68 10.64
CA ALA A 95 12.50 -8.79 9.48
C ALA A 95 13.32 -10.08 9.44
N LYS A 96 13.63 -10.68 10.61
CA LYS A 96 14.35 -11.96 10.70
C LYS A 96 13.45 -13.20 10.49
N MET A 97 12.14 -13.03 10.44
CA MET A 97 11.19 -14.08 10.10
C MET A 97 10.94 -14.06 8.58
N ASN A 98 11.94 -14.43 7.79
CA ASN A 98 11.97 -14.22 6.33
C ASN A 98 12.08 -15.51 5.50
N ALA A 99 11.68 -16.65 6.06
CA ALA A 99 11.72 -17.92 5.35
C ALA A 99 10.44 -18.17 4.55
N ILE A 100 10.59 -18.64 3.31
CA ILE A 100 9.54 -19.33 2.56
C ILE A 100 9.54 -20.77 3.08
N LEU A 101 8.53 -21.11 3.88
CA LEU A 101 8.43 -22.40 4.57
C LEU A 101 8.01 -23.55 3.64
N GLU A 102 7.14 -23.23 2.67
CA GLU A 102 6.64 -24.17 1.67
C GLU A 102 6.19 -23.42 0.42
N LEU A 103 6.47 -23.97 -0.76
CA LEU A 103 5.92 -23.51 -2.02
C LEU A 103 5.47 -24.74 -2.81
N ASP A 104 4.15 -24.97 -2.83
CA ASP A 104 3.50 -26.14 -3.41
C ASP A 104 2.86 -25.77 -4.75
N SER A 105 3.45 -26.29 -5.84
CA SER A 105 2.99 -26.01 -7.21
C SER A 105 1.70 -26.72 -7.55
N GLU A 106 1.41 -27.88 -6.95
CA GLU A 106 0.18 -28.63 -7.22
C GLU A 106 -1.03 -27.96 -6.56
N LYS A 107 -0.86 -27.50 -5.29
CA LYS A 107 -1.90 -26.78 -4.55
C LYS A 107 -1.96 -25.29 -4.93
N LYS A 108 -0.96 -24.78 -5.65
CA LYS A 108 -0.77 -23.35 -5.96
C LYS A 108 -0.83 -22.51 -4.68
N THR A 109 0.00 -22.87 -3.69
CA THR A 109 0.07 -22.18 -2.40
C THR A 109 1.52 -21.93 -1.99
N ALA A 110 1.73 -20.86 -1.23
CA ALA A 110 2.97 -20.61 -0.51
C ALA A 110 2.67 -20.41 0.97
N ARG A 111 3.49 -21.01 1.84
CA ARG A 111 3.49 -20.76 3.28
C ARG A 111 4.76 -20.02 3.62
N VAL A 112 4.61 -18.80 4.16
CA VAL A 112 5.71 -17.86 4.34
C VAL A 112 5.69 -17.22 5.71
N GLN A 113 6.85 -16.82 6.19
CA GLN A 113 7.01 -15.95 7.36
C GLN A 113 6.77 -14.48 6.95
N PRO A 114 6.38 -13.59 7.88
CA PRO A 114 5.94 -12.23 7.59
C PRO A 114 7.05 -11.30 7.04
N GLY A 115 8.31 -11.58 7.34
CA GLY A 115 9.48 -10.82 6.88
C GLY A 115 9.99 -11.21 5.48
N VAL A 116 9.35 -12.15 4.79
CA VAL A 116 9.67 -12.44 3.37
C VAL A 116 9.39 -11.20 2.54
N LEU A 117 10.35 -10.79 1.70
CA LEU A 117 10.17 -9.66 0.79
C LEU A 117 9.25 -10.03 -0.38
N LEU A 118 8.47 -9.07 -0.84
CA LEU A 118 7.55 -9.24 -1.97
C LEU A 118 8.30 -9.74 -3.22
N GLU A 119 9.41 -9.10 -3.58
CA GLU A 119 10.23 -9.50 -4.73
C GLU A 119 10.75 -10.93 -4.62
N THR A 120 11.16 -11.36 -3.41
CA THR A 120 11.63 -12.72 -3.16
C THR A 120 10.53 -13.75 -3.39
N LEU A 121 9.32 -13.50 -2.86
CA LEU A 121 8.17 -14.38 -3.08
C LEU A 121 7.80 -14.46 -4.57
N LYS A 122 7.75 -13.32 -5.27
CA LYS A 122 7.43 -13.26 -6.70
C LYS A 122 8.46 -14.03 -7.53
N ALA A 123 9.75 -13.88 -7.24
CA ALA A 123 10.82 -14.59 -7.94
C ALA A 123 10.75 -16.11 -7.73
N GLU A 124 10.55 -16.57 -6.49
CA GLU A 124 10.45 -17.99 -6.17
C GLU A 124 9.18 -18.63 -6.75
N ALA A 125 8.05 -17.91 -6.78
CA ALA A 125 6.84 -18.37 -7.45
C ALA A 125 7.05 -18.48 -8.97
N ALA A 126 7.65 -17.46 -9.59
CA ALA A 126 7.94 -17.44 -11.02
C ALA A 126 8.89 -18.57 -11.44
N ALA A 127 9.89 -18.92 -10.65
CA ALA A 127 10.79 -20.05 -10.88
C ALA A 127 10.06 -21.41 -10.95
N LYS A 128 8.84 -21.47 -10.39
CA LYS A 128 7.95 -22.64 -10.43
C LYS A 128 6.78 -22.51 -11.41
N GLY A 129 6.79 -21.50 -12.29
CA GLY A 129 5.73 -21.23 -13.26
C GLY A 129 4.44 -20.69 -12.64
N LEU A 130 4.53 -20.15 -11.41
CA LEU A 130 3.42 -19.57 -10.68
C LEU A 130 3.58 -18.06 -10.58
N TYR A 131 2.49 -17.38 -10.17
CA TYR A 131 2.43 -15.95 -10.04
C TYR A 131 1.73 -15.55 -8.73
N TYR A 132 2.29 -14.55 -8.03
CA TYR A 132 1.67 -13.87 -6.91
C TYR A 132 1.26 -12.47 -7.38
N PRO A 133 -0.04 -12.24 -7.67
CA PRO A 133 -0.50 -11.03 -8.34
C PRO A 133 -0.41 -9.72 -7.55
N PRO A 134 -0.64 -9.67 -6.21
CA PRO A 134 -0.60 -8.41 -5.51
C PRO A 134 0.73 -7.68 -5.72
N ASP A 135 0.66 -6.39 -6.11
CA ASP A 135 1.82 -5.58 -6.48
C ASP A 135 1.69 -4.14 -5.98
N PRO A 136 1.99 -3.88 -4.71
CA PRO A 136 1.91 -2.53 -4.13
C PRO A 136 3.05 -1.59 -4.57
N GLY A 137 3.76 -1.89 -5.65
CA GLY A 137 4.87 -1.06 -6.16
C GLY A 137 6.18 -1.22 -5.37
N GLU A 138 6.14 -1.23 -4.05
CA GLU A 138 7.33 -1.36 -3.19
C GLU A 138 7.81 -2.81 -3.09
N LYS A 139 8.88 -3.13 -3.82
CA LYS A 139 9.41 -4.51 -3.98
C LYS A 139 10.08 -5.04 -2.70
N THR A 140 10.59 -4.13 -1.87
CA THR A 140 11.25 -4.46 -0.58
C THR A 140 10.26 -4.52 0.59
N ALA A 141 8.98 -4.25 0.35
CA ALA A 141 7.93 -4.47 1.34
C ALA A 141 7.90 -5.94 1.78
N THR A 142 7.58 -6.17 3.06
CA THR A 142 7.41 -7.53 3.58
C THR A 142 5.98 -8.02 3.39
N ILE A 143 5.82 -9.32 3.13
CA ILE A 143 4.49 -9.94 2.94
C ILE A 143 3.60 -9.75 4.18
N GLY A 144 4.18 -9.79 5.39
CA GLY A 144 3.45 -9.49 6.63
C GLY A 144 3.01 -8.03 6.72
N GLY A 145 3.83 -7.09 6.23
CA GLY A 145 3.47 -5.68 6.10
C GLY A 145 2.32 -5.49 5.12
N ASN A 146 2.42 -6.07 3.92
CA ASN A 146 1.36 -6.02 2.91
C ASN A 146 0.03 -6.61 3.42
N ALA A 147 0.09 -7.71 4.19
CA ALA A 147 -1.10 -8.29 4.82
C ALA A 147 -1.67 -7.39 5.94
N ALA A 148 -0.79 -6.74 6.72
CA ALA A 148 -1.20 -5.86 7.80
C ALA A 148 -1.88 -4.57 7.31
N THR A 149 -1.46 -4.02 6.17
CA THR A 149 -2.08 -2.84 5.52
C THR A 149 -3.16 -3.21 4.51
N ASN A 150 -3.25 -4.50 4.12
CA ASN A 150 -4.03 -4.96 2.98
C ASN A 150 -3.64 -4.23 1.68
N ALA A 151 -2.33 -4.17 1.42
CA ALA A 151 -1.76 -3.42 0.31
C ALA A 151 -2.37 -3.79 -1.06
N GLY A 152 -2.67 -2.78 -1.86
CA GLY A 152 -3.19 -2.86 -3.22
C GLY A 152 -2.09 -2.71 -4.27
N GLY A 153 -2.36 -1.93 -5.32
CA GLY A 153 -1.46 -1.57 -6.42
C GLY A 153 -2.10 -1.76 -7.81
N PRO A 154 -1.36 -1.51 -8.88
CA PRO A 154 -1.87 -1.48 -10.26
C PRO A 154 -2.66 -2.71 -10.68
N SER A 155 -2.27 -3.90 -10.19
CA SER A 155 -2.92 -5.16 -10.56
C SER A 155 -4.24 -5.44 -9.83
N ALA A 156 -4.64 -4.57 -8.89
CA ALA A 156 -5.83 -4.82 -8.06
C ALA A 156 -7.13 -4.80 -8.87
N VAL A 157 -7.20 -4.03 -9.95
CA VAL A 157 -8.37 -3.96 -10.84
C VAL A 157 -8.80 -5.34 -11.36
N LYS A 158 -7.86 -6.24 -11.66
CA LYS A 158 -8.11 -7.62 -12.12
C LYS A 158 -8.04 -8.64 -11.00
N TYR A 159 -7.01 -8.53 -10.19
CA TYR A 159 -6.63 -9.61 -9.29
C TYR A 159 -7.10 -9.39 -7.85
N GLY A 160 -7.54 -8.17 -7.50
CA GLY A 160 -7.81 -7.82 -6.11
C GLY A 160 -6.54 -7.50 -5.34
N VAL A 161 -6.68 -7.33 -4.03
CA VAL A 161 -5.64 -6.86 -3.12
C VAL A 161 -5.04 -8.01 -2.29
N THR A 162 -4.09 -7.72 -1.41
CA THR A 162 -3.36 -8.73 -0.62
C THR A 162 -4.29 -9.71 0.12
N ARG A 163 -5.38 -9.24 0.77
CA ARG A 163 -6.31 -10.12 1.52
C ARG A 163 -6.97 -11.20 0.66
N ASP A 164 -7.14 -10.95 -0.64
CA ASP A 164 -7.79 -11.89 -1.55
C ASP A 164 -6.90 -13.12 -1.84
N TYR A 165 -5.62 -12.99 -1.52
CA TYR A 165 -4.61 -14.05 -1.65
C TYR A 165 -4.25 -14.71 -0.33
N VAL A 166 -4.62 -14.16 0.82
CA VAL A 166 -4.35 -14.77 2.12
C VAL A 166 -5.47 -15.76 2.48
N ARG A 167 -5.13 -17.05 2.52
CA ARG A 167 -6.05 -18.14 2.90
C ARG A 167 -6.03 -18.44 4.38
N GLY A 168 -4.89 -18.24 5.04
CA GLY A 168 -4.71 -18.48 6.46
C GLY A 168 -3.52 -17.73 7.03
N ALA A 169 -3.51 -17.56 8.34
CA ALA A 169 -2.43 -16.94 9.07
C ALA A 169 -2.27 -17.54 10.47
N THR A 170 -1.02 -17.57 10.95
CA THR A 170 -0.71 -17.70 12.38
C THR A 170 -0.60 -16.29 12.94
N VAL A 171 -1.37 -16.01 13.99
CA VAL A 171 -1.47 -14.67 14.60
C VAL A 171 -1.22 -14.78 16.09
N VAL A 172 -0.39 -13.92 16.64
CA VAL A 172 -0.17 -13.81 18.08
C VAL A 172 -0.95 -12.63 18.63
N LEU A 173 -1.82 -12.89 19.60
CA LEU A 173 -2.56 -11.85 20.30
C LEU A 173 -1.68 -11.06 21.28
N PRO A 174 -2.10 -9.86 21.71
CA PRO A 174 -1.35 -9.08 22.72
C PRO A 174 -1.09 -9.84 24.03
N THR A 175 -1.93 -10.84 24.36
CA THR A 175 -1.78 -11.72 25.53
C THR A 175 -0.66 -12.76 25.39
N GLY A 176 -0.11 -12.92 24.16
CA GLY A 176 0.83 -13.99 23.82
C GLY A 176 0.18 -15.28 23.32
N GLU A 177 -1.16 -15.34 23.30
CA GLU A 177 -1.88 -16.49 22.74
C GLU A 177 -1.69 -16.57 21.23
N VAL A 178 -1.46 -17.80 20.73
CA VAL A 178 -1.26 -18.07 19.30
C VAL A 178 -2.53 -18.61 18.70
N LEU A 179 -3.01 -17.97 17.64
CA LEU A 179 -4.19 -18.38 16.88
C LEU A 179 -3.82 -18.86 15.49
N GLN A 180 -4.49 -19.92 15.04
CA GLN A 180 -4.50 -20.34 13.65
C GLN A 180 -5.81 -19.86 13.02
N LEU A 181 -5.73 -18.94 12.06
CA LEU A 181 -6.90 -18.33 11.41
C LEU A 181 -6.95 -18.76 9.94
N GLY A 182 -8.10 -19.24 9.49
CA GLY A 182 -8.24 -19.77 8.13
C GLY A 182 -7.48 -21.08 7.93
N GLY A 183 -7.07 -21.37 6.70
CA GLY A 183 -6.37 -22.61 6.36
C GLY A 183 -6.21 -22.84 4.86
N ALA A 184 -5.80 -24.06 4.49
CA ALA A 184 -5.59 -24.45 3.10
C ALA A 184 -6.90 -24.62 2.30
N THR A 185 -8.06 -24.67 2.96
CA THR A 185 -9.35 -24.87 2.31
C THR A 185 -9.91 -23.56 1.74
N GLY A 186 -10.52 -23.62 0.55
CA GLY A 186 -11.14 -22.45 -0.08
C GLY A 186 -12.48 -22.03 0.56
N LYS A 187 -13.09 -22.88 1.40
CA LYS A 187 -14.37 -22.64 2.09
C LYS A 187 -14.23 -22.92 3.57
N ASP A 188 -14.66 -21.98 4.40
CA ASP A 188 -14.74 -22.11 5.84
C ASP A 188 -15.87 -21.23 6.37
N ASN A 189 -16.89 -21.85 6.96
CA ASN A 189 -18.03 -21.22 7.63
C ASN A 189 -18.12 -21.64 9.10
N SER A 190 -17.00 -21.97 9.74
CA SER A 190 -16.92 -22.47 11.11
C SER A 190 -16.93 -21.33 12.13
N GLY A 191 -17.94 -20.48 12.13
CA GLY A 191 -18.09 -19.35 13.05
C GLY A 191 -17.73 -18.00 12.44
N TYR A 192 -17.37 -17.02 13.27
CA TYR A 192 -16.96 -15.71 12.79
C TYR A 192 -15.59 -15.79 12.11
N ARG A 193 -15.48 -15.20 10.95
CA ARG A 193 -14.22 -15.13 10.21
C ARG A 193 -13.31 -14.04 10.82
N LEU A 194 -12.36 -14.46 11.66
CA LEU A 194 -11.45 -13.54 12.35
C LEU A 194 -10.28 -13.10 11.46
N LEU A 195 -9.88 -13.91 10.48
CA LEU A 195 -8.78 -13.58 9.57
C LEU A 195 -8.99 -12.22 8.86
N PRO A 196 -10.15 -11.92 8.26
CA PRO A 196 -10.41 -10.61 7.64
C PRO A 196 -10.35 -9.42 8.60
N LEU A 197 -10.49 -9.62 9.90
CA LEU A 197 -10.33 -8.55 10.90
C LEU A 197 -8.86 -8.22 11.15
N VAL A 198 -7.97 -9.20 11.02
CA VAL A 198 -6.54 -9.02 11.23
C VAL A 198 -5.86 -8.44 9.98
N LEU A 199 -6.29 -8.88 8.80
CA LEU A 199 -5.80 -8.33 7.52
C LEU A 199 -6.28 -6.88 7.36
N GLY A 200 -5.36 -5.96 7.14
CA GLY A 200 -5.64 -4.51 7.09
C GLY A 200 -5.82 -3.87 8.48
N SER A 201 -5.49 -4.56 9.57
CA SER A 201 -5.56 -4.00 10.93
C SER A 201 -4.32 -3.19 11.33
N GLU A 202 -3.31 -3.11 10.49
CA GLU A 202 -2.05 -2.40 10.72
C GLU A 202 -1.36 -2.81 12.04
N GLY A 203 -1.41 -4.12 12.36
CA GLY A 203 -0.82 -4.67 13.59
C GLY A 203 -1.49 -4.21 14.88
N THR A 204 -2.71 -3.65 14.84
CA THR A 204 -3.42 -3.19 16.04
C THR A 204 -4.24 -4.29 16.72
N LEU A 205 -4.59 -5.38 16.01
CA LEU A 205 -5.41 -6.47 16.54
C LEU A 205 -4.60 -7.73 16.87
N GLY A 206 -3.43 -7.91 16.26
CA GLY A 206 -2.57 -9.07 16.46
C GLY A 206 -1.33 -8.97 15.59
N VAL A 207 -0.35 -9.81 15.85
CA VAL A 207 0.91 -9.89 15.10
C VAL A 207 0.89 -11.14 14.23
N ILE A 208 0.95 -10.95 12.91
CA ILE A 208 1.02 -12.03 11.93
C ILE A 208 2.43 -12.62 11.96
N THR A 209 2.55 -13.93 12.16
CA THR A 209 3.83 -14.64 12.23
C THR A 209 4.01 -15.68 11.13
N GLU A 210 2.94 -16.05 10.45
CA GLU A 210 2.96 -16.94 9.29
C GLU A 210 1.74 -16.67 8.40
N LEU A 211 1.90 -16.81 7.10
CA LEU A 211 0.84 -16.64 6.10
C LEU A 211 0.79 -17.85 5.16
N THR A 212 -0.42 -18.30 4.86
CA THR A 212 -0.70 -19.22 3.76
C THR A 212 -1.32 -18.43 2.61
N LEU A 213 -0.60 -18.34 1.51
CA LEU A 213 -0.96 -17.54 0.34
C LEU A 213 -1.44 -18.43 -0.80
N ARG A 214 -2.41 -17.90 -1.56
CA ARG A 214 -2.80 -18.45 -2.86
C ARG A 214 -1.85 -17.92 -3.93
N LEU A 215 -1.46 -18.80 -4.85
CA LEU A 215 -0.78 -18.46 -6.10
C LEU A 215 -1.69 -18.77 -7.27
N VAL A 216 -1.40 -18.17 -8.43
CA VAL A 216 -2.10 -18.44 -9.70
C VAL A 216 -1.12 -18.84 -10.78
N GLU A 217 -1.61 -19.29 -11.94
CA GLU A 217 -0.78 -19.48 -13.11
C GLU A 217 -0.35 -18.13 -13.68
N LYS A 218 0.87 -18.06 -14.18
CA LYS A 218 1.35 -16.84 -14.85
C LYS A 218 0.63 -16.70 -16.20
N PRO A 219 0.13 -15.50 -16.56
CA PRO A 219 -0.36 -15.21 -17.91
C PRO A 219 0.70 -15.55 -18.96
N LYS A 220 0.27 -16.04 -20.12
CA LYS A 220 1.20 -16.47 -21.18
C LYS A 220 1.60 -15.35 -22.12
N ALA A 221 0.70 -14.38 -22.31
CA ALA A 221 0.91 -13.21 -23.13
C ALA A 221 0.43 -11.96 -22.40
N ASP A 222 1.13 -10.86 -22.56
CA ASP A 222 0.75 -9.55 -22.04
C ASP A 222 1.29 -8.44 -22.92
N VAL A 223 0.57 -7.30 -22.93
CA VAL A 223 0.99 -6.07 -23.58
C VAL A 223 0.54 -4.89 -22.73
N SER A 224 1.34 -3.81 -22.69
CA SER A 224 0.88 -2.54 -22.15
C SER A 224 0.63 -1.55 -23.31
N LEU A 225 -0.35 -0.67 -23.12
CA LEU A 225 -0.72 0.38 -24.07
C LEU A 225 -0.73 1.71 -23.31
N ILE A 226 -0.23 2.78 -23.94
CA ILE A 226 -0.41 4.14 -23.45
C ILE A 226 -1.44 4.83 -24.36
N LEU A 227 -2.51 5.34 -23.77
CA LEU A 227 -3.61 5.99 -24.44
C LEU A 227 -3.67 7.48 -23.99
N PRO A 228 -3.11 8.44 -24.75
CA PRO A 228 -3.15 9.85 -24.42
C PRO A 228 -4.47 10.50 -24.84
N PHE A 229 -4.97 11.44 -24.01
CA PHE A 229 -6.20 12.22 -24.22
C PHE A 229 -5.94 13.71 -24.03
N LEU A 230 -6.82 14.57 -24.61
CA LEU A 230 -6.70 16.02 -24.46
C LEU A 230 -7.00 16.54 -23.06
N ASP A 231 -7.78 15.79 -22.27
CA ASP A 231 -8.16 16.17 -20.92
C ASP A 231 -8.40 14.95 -20.02
N GLY A 232 -8.49 15.21 -18.70
CA GLY A 232 -8.69 14.15 -17.70
C GLY A 232 -10.10 13.54 -17.75
N GLU A 233 -11.12 14.28 -18.17
CA GLU A 233 -12.50 13.77 -18.26
C GLU A 233 -12.61 12.71 -19.36
N SER A 234 -12.08 12.99 -20.55
CA SER A 234 -12.01 12.06 -21.68
C SER A 234 -11.22 10.79 -21.29
N CYS A 235 -10.08 10.98 -20.60
CA CYS A 235 -9.25 9.90 -20.10
C CYS A 235 -10.01 8.97 -19.12
N VAL A 236 -10.71 9.52 -18.13
CA VAL A 236 -11.50 8.75 -17.15
C VAL A 236 -12.71 8.09 -17.81
N ASN A 237 -13.38 8.77 -18.77
CA ASN A 237 -14.47 8.18 -19.53
C ASN A 237 -14.00 6.96 -20.34
N ALA A 238 -12.79 7.01 -20.92
CA ALA A 238 -12.20 5.86 -21.60
C ALA A 238 -11.93 4.69 -20.63
N ALA A 239 -11.41 4.97 -19.43
CA ALA A 239 -11.23 3.95 -18.41
C ALA A 239 -12.56 3.27 -18.03
N LEU A 240 -13.63 4.04 -17.82
CA LEU A 240 -14.97 3.52 -17.53
C LEU A 240 -15.49 2.63 -18.64
N ARG A 241 -15.32 3.02 -19.91
CA ARG A 241 -15.77 2.23 -21.06
C ARG A 241 -14.99 0.91 -21.17
N ILE A 242 -13.66 0.93 -20.98
CA ILE A 242 -12.82 -0.28 -20.95
C ILE A 242 -13.34 -1.28 -19.90
N LEU A 243 -13.69 -0.81 -18.71
CA LEU A 243 -14.25 -1.65 -17.64
C LEU A 243 -15.64 -2.18 -17.97
N GLN A 244 -16.51 -1.34 -18.56
CA GLN A 244 -17.89 -1.70 -18.91
C GLN A 244 -17.96 -2.73 -20.05
N GLU A 245 -17.04 -2.67 -21.01
CA GLU A 245 -16.93 -3.64 -22.11
C GLU A 245 -16.35 -4.99 -21.66
N GLY A 246 -15.95 -5.12 -20.38
CA GLY A 246 -15.47 -6.37 -19.81
C GLY A 246 -14.10 -6.81 -20.33
N MET A 247 -13.24 -5.87 -20.67
CA MET A 247 -11.87 -6.16 -21.18
C MET A 247 -10.93 -6.75 -20.14
N GLU A 248 -11.29 -6.67 -18.86
CA GLU A 248 -10.53 -7.21 -17.70
C GLU A 248 -9.04 -6.85 -17.74
N PRO A 249 -8.69 -5.54 -17.77
CA PRO A 249 -7.31 -5.12 -17.79
C PRO A 249 -6.56 -5.59 -16.53
N ALA A 250 -5.32 -6.04 -16.71
CA ALA A 250 -4.45 -6.43 -15.60
C ALA A 250 -3.95 -5.22 -14.79
N ALA A 251 -3.85 -4.06 -15.44
CA ALA A 251 -3.63 -2.75 -14.84
C ALA A 251 -4.35 -1.68 -15.67
N LEU A 252 -4.83 -0.64 -15.02
CA LEU A 252 -5.45 0.52 -15.67
C LEU A 252 -5.16 1.76 -14.83
N GLU A 253 -4.18 2.55 -15.30
CA GLU A 253 -3.58 3.66 -14.58
C GLU A 253 -3.92 4.98 -15.25
N TYR A 254 -4.39 5.94 -14.47
CA TYR A 254 -4.54 7.33 -14.87
C TYR A 254 -3.25 8.11 -14.53
N MET A 255 -2.77 8.93 -15.45
CA MET A 255 -1.61 9.79 -15.24
C MET A 255 -1.91 11.19 -15.76
N ASP A 256 -1.83 12.16 -14.87
CA ASP A 256 -1.88 13.58 -15.19
C ASP A 256 -0.59 14.00 -15.93
N THR A 257 -0.72 14.73 -17.03
CA THR A 257 0.43 15.18 -17.82
C THR A 257 1.36 16.12 -17.04
N ASP A 258 0.83 16.92 -16.11
CA ASP A 258 1.68 17.79 -15.27
C ASP A 258 2.61 16.95 -14.38
N LEU A 259 2.14 15.80 -13.84
CA LEU A 259 2.98 14.85 -13.11
C LEU A 259 4.02 14.21 -14.03
N VAL A 260 3.58 13.71 -15.18
CA VAL A 260 4.46 13.06 -16.18
C VAL A 260 5.59 14.00 -16.59
N GLU A 261 5.27 15.26 -16.89
CA GLU A 261 6.26 16.28 -17.26
C GLU A 261 7.20 16.60 -16.11
N PHE A 262 6.66 16.74 -14.88
CA PHE A 262 7.45 17.00 -13.67
C PHE A 262 8.43 15.85 -13.39
N ALA A 263 7.94 14.62 -13.36
CA ALA A 263 8.75 13.44 -13.10
C ALA A 263 9.77 13.16 -14.22
N GLY A 264 9.37 13.33 -15.48
CA GLY A 264 10.27 13.20 -16.63
C GLY A 264 11.44 14.18 -16.60
N LYS A 265 11.19 15.43 -16.18
CA LYS A 265 12.26 16.44 -15.96
C LYS A 265 13.17 16.07 -14.79
N ALA A 266 12.60 15.59 -13.69
CA ALA A 266 13.34 15.22 -12.48
C ALA A 266 14.25 14.01 -12.70
N THR A 267 13.77 12.99 -13.41
CA THR A 267 14.51 11.74 -13.66
C THR A 267 15.37 11.79 -14.91
N GLY A 268 15.11 12.74 -15.84
CA GLY A 268 15.73 12.78 -17.17
C GLY A 268 15.25 11.65 -18.09
N ASN A 269 14.14 11.00 -17.78
CA ASN A 269 13.56 9.87 -18.54
C ASN A 269 12.10 10.16 -18.97
N PRO A 270 11.87 10.97 -20.02
CA PRO A 270 10.52 11.29 -20.51
C PRO A 270 10.00 10.16 -21.42
N VAL A 271 9.36 9.14 -20.84
CA VAL A 271 8.79 8.00 -21.61
C VAL A 271 7.33 8.18 -21.98
N PHE A 272 6.59 9.04 -21.28
CA PHE A 272 5.19 9.33 -21.55
C PHE A 272 5.03 10.57 -22.42
N PRO A 273 4.04 10.62 -23.35
CA PRO A 273 3.83 11.76 -24.21
C PRO A 273 3.26 12.95 -23.42
N VAL A 274 3.81 14.15 -23.67
CA VAL A 274 3.31 15.42 -23.13
C VAL A 274 2.69 16.30 -24.22
N GLU A 275 2.99 16.01 -25.49
CA GLU A 275 2.48 16.68 -26.69
C GLU A 275 2.36 15.65 -27.82
N MET A 276 1.27 15.70 -28.60
CA MET A 276 1.04 14.89 -29.80
C MET A 276 0.41 15.76 -30.89
N ASP A 277 0.95 15.68 -32.10
CA ASP A 277 0.50 16.43 -33.28
C ASP A 277 0.34 17.95 -33.06
N GLY A 278 1.12 18.51 -32.13
CA GLY A 278 1.12 19.94 -31.79
C GLY A 278 0.06 20.33 -30.75
N GLU A 279 -0.65 19.36 -30.17
CA GLU A 279 -1.59 19.53 -29.06
C GLU A 279 -1.00 18.99 -27.76
N ARG A 280 -1.23 19.71 -26.65
CA ARG A 280 -0.82 19.23 -25.33
C ARG A 280 -1.70 18.07 -24.90
N VAL A 281 -1.09 16.98 -24.47
CA VAL A 281 -1.79 15.89 -23.77
C VAL A 281 -2.27 16.42 -22.42
N GLY A 282 -3.50 16.15 -22.04
CA GLY A 282 -4.05 16.51 -20.72
C GLY A 282 -3.85 15.40 -19.69
N ALA A 283 -4.13 14.15 -20.10
CA ALA A 283 -3.91 12.95 -19.28
C ALA A 283 -3.69 11.72 -20.17
N SER A 284 -3.12 10.66 -19.60
CA SER A 284 -2.92 9.38 -20.28
C SER A 284 -3.41 8.21 -19.43
N LEU A 285 -3.92 7.14 -20.10
CA LEU A 285 -4.07 5.83 -19.47
C LEU A 285 -2.84 4.98 -19.79
N LEU A 286 -2.35 4.26 -18.79
CA LEU A 286 -1.45 3.11 -18.98
C LEU A 286 -2.26 1.84 -18.69
N LEU A 287 -2.54 1.08 -19.75
CA LEU A 287 -3.37 -0.11 -19.73
C LEU A 287 -2.51 -1.35 -19.96
N THR A 288 -2.65 -2.38 -19.13
CA THR A 288 -2.06 -3.70 -19.39
C THR A 288 -3.15 -4.72 -19.67
N LEU A 289 -3.03 -5.38 -20.81
CA LEU A 289 -3.86 -6.52 -21.21
C LEU A 289 -3.07 -7.82 -21.05
N GLU A 290 -3.78 -8.87 -20.69
CA GLU A 290 -3.25 -10.23 -20.57
C GLU A 290 -4.12 -11.22 -21.34
N GLY A 291 -3.48 -12.22 -21.96
CA GLY A 291 -4.13 -13.30 -22.71
C GLY A 291 -3.66 -14.67 -22.26
N LYS A 292 -4.51 -15.69 -22.48
CA LYS A 292 -4.11 -17.11 -22.36
C LYS A 292 -3.19 -17.54 -23.49
N ASP A 293 -3.24 -16.80 -24.61
CA ASP A 293 -2.45 -16.93 -25.83
C ASP A 293 -2.42 -15.60 -26.60
N ASP A 294 -1.64 -15.56 -27.68
CA ASP A 294 -1.49 -14.34 -28.49
C ASP A 294 -2.80 -13.99 -29.22
N ASP A 295 -3.60 -14.97 -29.68
CA ASP A 295 -4.87 -14.75 -30.39
C ASP A 295 -5.90 -14.01 -29.49
N GLU A 296 -5.97 -14.38 -28.20
CA GLU A 296 -6.82 -13.66 -27.24
C GLU A 296 -6.31 -12.25 -26.98
N LEU A 297 -4.99 -12.07 -26.87
CA LEU A 297 -4.38 -10.78 -26.66
C LEU A 297 -4.64 -9.85 -27.84
N ASP A 298 -4.45 -10.33 -29.07
CA ASP A 298 -4.71 -9.57 -30.30
C ASP A 298 -6.18 -9.13 -30.37
N SER A 299 -7.13 -10.02 -30.05
CA SER A 299 -8.56 -9.69 -30.03
C SER A 299 -8.89 -8.57 -29.01
N LYS A 300 -8.23 -8.59 -27.84
CA LYS A 300 -8.39 -7.53 -26.84
C LYS A 300 -7.77 -6.21 -27.31
N MET A 301 -6.62 -6.26 -27.98
CA MET A 301 -5.98 -5.06 -28.55
C MET A 301 -6.86 -4.43 -29.64
N GLU A 302 -7.44 -5.23 -30.51
CA GLU A 302 -8.39 -4.76 -31.54
C GLU A 302 -9.60 -4.07 -30.90
N ALA A 303 -10.19 -4.65 -29.85
CA ALA A 303 -11.32 -4.05 -29.13
C ALA A 303 -10.94 -2.72 -28.44
N VAL A 304 -9.73 -2.63 -27.87
CA VAL A 304 -9.23 -1.35 -27.31
C VAL A 304 -9.00 -0.32 -28.41
N ALA A 305 -8.48 -0.73 -29.59
CA ALA A 305 -8.25 0.18 -30.70
C ALA A 305 -9.57 0.76 -31.26
N GLU A 306 -10.60 -0.06 -31.42
CA GLU A 306 -11.94 0.38 -31.83
C GLU A 306 -12.53 1.38 -30.82
N LEU A 307 -12.40 1.09 -29.52
CA LEU A 307 -12.89 1.94 -28.44
C LEU A 307 -12.09 3.27 -28.36
N ALA A 308 -10.79 3.22 -28.54
CA ALA A 308 -9.92 4.40 -28.52
C ALA A 308 -10.28 5.40 -29.65
N GLU A 309 -10.59 4.88 -30.86
CA GLU A 309 -11.08 5.70 -31.98
C GLU A 309 -12.44 6.35 -31.64
N GLU A 310 -13.38 5.58 -31.05
CA GLU A 310 -14.70 6.09 -30.64
C GLU A 310 -14.59 7.21 -29.59
N LEU A 311 -13.58 7.14 -28.71
CA LEU A 311 -13.38 8.05 -27.58
C LEU A 311 -12.37 9.17 -27.84
N GLU A 312 -12.01 9.38 -29.11
CA GLU A 312 -11.11 10.46 -29.52
C GLU A 312 -9.73 10.41 -28.79
N CYS A 313 -9.20 9.19 -28.56
CA CYS A 313 -7.83 9.01 -28.11
C CYS A 313 -6.86 9.57 -29.16
N LEU A 314 -5.85 10.30 -28.72
CA LEU A 314 -4.91 10.94 -29.64
C LEU A 314 -4.03 9.93 -30.42
N ASP A 315 -3.64 8.83 -29.76
CA ASP A 315 -2.89 7.71 -30.36
C ASP A 315 -2.90 6.50 -29.43
N ILE A 316 -2.40 5.36 -29.94
CA ILE A 316 -2.18 4.14 -29.14
C ILE A 316 -0.72 3.76 -29.22
N LEU A 317 0.01 3.98 -28.13
CA LEU A 317 1.43 3.63 -28.06
C LEU A 317 1.59 2.23 -27.49
N VAL A 318 2.07 1.29 -28.30
CA VAL A 318 2.22 -0.11 -27.92
C VAL A 318 3.54 -0.35 -27.18
N VAL A 319 3.46 -0.97 -26.02
CA VAL A 319 4.58 -1.29 -25.12
C VAL A 319 4.67 -2.82 -25.01
N ASP A 320 5.27 -3.46 -26.02
CA ASP A 320 5.32 -4.90 -26.19
C ASP A 320 6.68 -5.54 -25.86
N THR A 321 7.80 -4.79 -26.04
CA THR A 321 9.12 -5.33 -25.78
C THR A 321 9.49 -5.31 -24.29
N PRO A 322 10.30 -6.28 -23.81
CA PRO A 322 10.75 -6.28 -22.41
C PRO A 322 11.46 -5.00 -21.97
N THR A 323 12.15 -4.32 -22.91
CA THR A 323 12.85 -3.07 -22.64
C THR A 323 11.84 -1.93 -22.43
N LEU A 324 10.89 -1.76 -23.34
CA LEU A 324 9.85 -0.74 -23.24
C LEU A 324 8.99 -0.94 -21.98
N LYS A 325 8.57 -2.18 -21.70
CA LYS A 325 7.81 -2.51 -20.48
C LYS A 325 8.57 -2.09 -19.22
N ARG A 326 9.85 -2.46 -19.12
CA ARG A 326 10.67 -2.06 -17.98
C ARG A 326 10.80 -0.55 -17.86
N ASP A 327 11.01 0.16 -18.98
CA ASP A 327 11.26 1.59 -18.98
C ASP A 327 9.97 2.38 -18.66
N VAL A 328 8.81 1.98 -19.21
CA VAL A 328 7.50 2.59 -18.96
C VAL A 328 7.03 2.35 -17.52
N TRP A 329 7.01 1.08 -17.08
CA TRP A 329 6.61 0.76 -15.71
C TRP A 329 7.62 1.28 -14.68
N GLY A 330 8.92 1.27 -15.02
CA GLY A 330 9.94 1.88 -14.17
C GLY A 330 9.79 3.40 -14.00
N ALA A 331 9.32 4.11 -15.02
CA ALA A 331 9.02 5.53 -14.92
C ALA A 331 7.74 5.79 -14.10
N HIS A 332 6.72 4.93 -14.24
CA HIS A 332 5.52 4.96 -13.41
C HIS A 332 5.85 4.70 -11.92
N ASP A 333 6.58 3.63 -11.62
CA ASP A 333 7.02 3.29 -10.25
C ASP A 333 7.88 4.41 -9.61
N ALA A 334 8.56 5.21 -10.43
CA ALA A 334 9.44 6.30 -9.99
C ALA A 334 8.69 7.61 -9.65
N PHE A 335 7.40 7.75 -9.90
CA PHE A 335 6.67 9.02 -9.69
C PHE A 335 6.83 9.54 -8.26
N HIS A 336 6.62 8.70 -7.26
CA HIS A 336 6.79 9.06 -5.85
C HIS A 336 8.20 9.61 -5.57
N THR A 337 9.23 8.84 -5.88
CA THR A 337 10.63 9.22 -5.65
C THR A 337 11.03 10.46 -6.44
N ALA A 338 10.52 10.61 -7.68
CA ALA A 338 10.80 11.77 -8.52
C ALA A 338 10.21 13.06 -7.92
N VAL A 339 8.99 13.00 -7.42
CA VAL A 339 8.33 14.14 -6.77
C VAL A 339 9.04 14.53 -5.47
N GLU A 340 9.33 13.58 -4.59
CA GLU A 340 10.03 13.84 -3.34
C GLU A 340 11.44 14.40 -3.57
N GLY A 341 12.16 13.89 -4.56
CA GLY A 341 13.52 14.33 -4.88
C GLY A 341 13.60 15.71 -5.52
N ALA A 342 12.55 16.18 -6.18
CA ALA A 342 12.53 17.45 -6.93
C ALA A 342 11.82 18.58 -6.18
N ALA A 343 10.84 18.32 -5.34
CA ALA A 343 10.13 19.32 -4.57
C ALA A 343 10.88 19.67 -3.27
N LYS A 344 10.86 20.95 -2.88
CA LYS A 344 11.46 21.38 -1.60
C LYS A 344 10.65 20.89 -0.39
N SER A 345 9.32 20.84 -0.53
CA SER A 345 8.40 20.22 0.40
C SER A 345 7.30 19.54 -0.41
N ALA A 346 7.05 18.29 -0.11
CA ALA A 346 5.98 17.50 -0.71
C ALA A 346 5.26 16.69 0.35
N ASP A 347 3.96 16.48 0.14
CA ASP A 347 3.14 15.49 0.84
C ASP A 347 2.25 14.77 -0.17
N GLU A 348 1.89 13.55 0.16
CA GLU A 348 1.00 12.72 -0.64
C GLU A 348 -0.31 12.44 0.10
N LEU A 349 -1.41 12.62 -0.59
CA LEU A 349 -2.70 12.09 -0.18
C LEU A 349 -3.08 10.91 -1.08
N ASN A 350 -3.26 9.74 -0.49
CA ASN A 350 -3.77 8.55 -1.17
C ASN A 350 -5.21 8.30 -0.72
N MET A 351 -6.14 8.26 -1.68
CA MET A 351 -7.58 8.17 -1.46
C MET A 351 -8.20 7.15 -2.42
N ALA A 352 -9.36 6.59 -2.04
CA ALA A 352 -10.22 5.91 -3.00
C ALA A 352 -11.36 6.83 -3.41
N VAL A 353 -11.53 7.03 -4.72
CA VAL A 353 -12.57 7.90 -5.31
C VAL A 353 -13.37 7.06 -6.30
N PRO A 354 -14.71 7.14 -6.35
CA PRO A 354 -15.47 6.48 -7.41
C PRO A 354 -14.93 6.88 -8.79
N VAL A 355 -14.71 5.91 -9.68
CA VAL A 355 -14.02 6.15 -10.96
C VAL A 355 -14.64 7.31 -11.74
N ALA A 356 -15.97 7.35 -11.81
CA ALA A 356 -16.70 8.42 -12.51
C ALA A 356 -16.48 9.83 -11.94
N GLU A 357 -16.05 9.95 -10.70
CA GLU A 357 -15.81 11.23 -10.02
C GLU A 357 -14.33 11.64 -10.06
N MET A 358 -13.44 10.78 -10.57
CA MET A 358 -11.98 10.96 -10.43
C MET A 358 -11.49 12.20 -11.16
N ALA A 359 -11.89 12.43 -12.40
CA ALA A 359 -11.48 13.62 -13.17
C ALA A 359 -11.87 14.92 -12.45
N GLY A 360 -13.15 15.08 -12.10
CA GLY A 360 -13.63 16.26 -11.38
C GLY A 360 -13.02 16.40 -9.98
N TYR A 361 -12.62 15.29 -9.36
CA TYR A 361 -11.93 15.33 -8.08
C TYR A 361 -10.47 15.81 -8.23
N VAL A 362 -9.75 15.37 -9.25
CA VAL A 362 -8.39 15.85 -9.57
C VAL A 362 -8.41 17.35 -9.88
N GLU A 363 -9.34 17.82 -10.70
CA GLU A 363 -9.52 19.25 -10.96
C GLU A 363 -9.75 20.05 -9.66
N TYR A 364 -10.66 19.58 -8.81
CA TYR A 364 -10.88 20.21 -7.50
C TYR A 364 -9.60 20.28 -6.64
N LEU A 365 -8.77 19.22 -6.62
CA LEU A 365 -7.52 19.24 -5.89
C LEU A 365 -6.53 20.28 -6.45
N LYS A 366 -6.46 20.42 -7.78
CA LYS A 366 -5.67 21.46 -8.45
C LYS A 366 -6.16 22.86 -8.10
N GLU A 367 -7.46 23.10 -8.12
CA GLU A 367 -8.07 24.38 -7.74
C GLU A 367 -7.70 24.81 -6.33
N ILE A 368 -7.90 23.94 -5.31
CA ILE A 368 -7.56 24.26 -3.93
C ILE A 368 -6.05 24.41 -3.70
N GLY A 369 -5.22 23.69 -4.47
CA GLY A 369 -3.77 23.84 -4.47
C GLY A 369 -3.34 25.20 -5.00
N GLU A 370 -3.87 25.61 -6.17
CA GLU A 370 -3.58 26.90 -6.79
C GLU A 370 -3.97 28.09 -5.88
N GLU A 371 -5.13 28.04 -5.21
CA GLU A 371 -5.58 29.04 -4.23
C GLU A 371 -4.57 29.22 -3.08
N LYS A 372 -3.81 28.19 -2.74
CA LYS A 372 -2.81 28.18 -1.67
C LYS A 372 -1.37 28.34 -2.19
N GLY A 373 -1.17 28.44 -3.50
CA GLY A 373 0.17 28.50 -4.13
C GLY A 373 0.95 27.18 -4.01
N VAL A 374 0.23 26.04 -4.06
CA VAL A 374 0.77 24.67 -3.98
C VAL A 374 0.48 23.96 -5.30
N GLY A 375 1.51 23.39 -5.92
CA GLY A 375 1.35 22.55 -7.11
C GLY A 375 0.74 21.20 -6.74
N VAL A 376 -0.22 20.74 -7.56
CA VAL A 376 -0.85 19.43 -7.36
C VAL A 376 -0.63 18.56 -8.59
N TYR A 377 -0.15 17.34 -8.36
CA TYR A 377 0.18 16.35 -9.38
C TYR A 377 -0.49 15.03 -9.03
N ALA A 378 -1.16 14.39 -9.99
CA ALA A 378 -2.00 13.23 -9.70
C ALA A 378 -1.73 12.05 -10.64
N TYR A 379 -1.77 10.84 -10.09
CA TYR A 379 -1.91 9.58 -10.84
C TYR A 379 -2.71 8.58 -10.01
N GLY A 380 -3.09 7.48 -10.61
CA GLY A 380 -3.75 6.45 -9.79
C GLY A 380 -4.29 5.27 -10.57
N HIS A 381 -4.65 4.29 -9.78
CA HIS A 381 -5.25 3.03 -10.20
C HIS A 381 -6.72 3.30 -10.57
N VAL A 382 -6.94 3.93 -11.74
CA VAL A 382 -8.30 4.37 -12.14
C VAL A 382 -9.26 3.18 -12.26
N GLY A 383 -8.73 1.98 -12.52
CA GLY A 383 -9.54 0.77 -12.63
C GLY A 383 -10.28 0.37 -11.35
N ASP A 384 -9.82 0.79 -10.19
CA ASP A 384 -10.45 0.50 -8.88
C ASP A 384 -10.68 1.77 -8.02
N GLY A 385 -10.35 2.94 -8.56
CA GLY A 385 -10.58 4.23 -7.92
C GLY A 385 -9.48 4.68 -6.98
N GLY A 386 -8.35 4.00 -6.91
CA GLY A 386 -7.16 4.43 -6.15
C GLY A 386 -6.55 5.69 -6.75
N LEU A 387 -6.36 6.74 -5.97
CA LEU A 387 -5.78 8.01 -6.40
C LEU A 387 -4.65 8.43 -5.49
N HIS A 388 -3.52 8.81 -6.08
CA HIS A 388 -2.38 9.44 -5.47
C HIS A 388 -2.32 10.91 -5.92
N ALA A 389 -2.29 11.83 -4.97
CA ALA A 389 -2.18 13.25 -5.24
C ALA A 389 -1.02 13.84 -4.43
N TYR A 390 -0.01 14.35 -5.12
CA TYR A 390 1.14 15.02 -4.53
C TYR A 390 0.88 16.51 -4.45
N PHE A 391 1.11 17.09 -3.29
CA PHE A 391 1.05 18.52 -3.02
C PHE A 391 2.47 19.02 -2.83
N CYS A 392 2.94 19.86 -3.74
CA CYS A 392 4.33 20.30 -3.82
C CYS A 392 4.46 21.82 -3.60
N SER A 393 5.46 22.24 -2.82
CA SER A 393 5.70 23.64 -2.51
C SER A 393 7.19 23.98 -2.49
N ASP A 394 7.53 25.20 -2.90
CA ASP A 394 8.87 25.78 -2.77
C ASP A 394 9.12 26.38 -1.38
N GLN A 395 8.14 26.34 -0.49
CA GLN A 395 8.26 26.80 0.89
C GLN A 395 9.08 25.81 1.75
N SER A 396 9.54 26.25 2.92
CA SER A 396 10.13 25.34 3.90
C SER A 396 9.06 24.40 4.49
N ARG A 397 9.46 23.23 4.98
CA ARG A 397 8.55 22.27 5.59
C ARG A 397 7.67 22.89 6.70
N ASP A 398 8.26 23.69 7.59
CA ASP A 398 7.55 24.38 8.67
C ASP A 398 6.45 25.36 8.19
N ALA A 399 6.67 26.00 7.03
CA ALA A 399 5.69 26.89 6.42
C ALA A 399 4.62 26.12 5.62
N PHE A 400 4.98 24.99 5.03
CA PHE A 400 4.09 24.16 4.22
C PHE A 400 3.14 23.31 5.07
N GLU A 401 3.59 22.78 6.21
CA GLU A 401 2.80 21.87 7.05
C GLU A 401 1.40 22.41 7.45
N PRO A 402 1.24 23.68 7.90
CA PRO A 402 -0.08 24.22 8.17
C PRO A 402 -0.98 24.34 6.93
N VAL A 403 -0.40 24.68 5.78
CA VAL A 403 -1.12 24.79 4.51
C VAL A 403 -1.59 23.40 4.06
N MET A 404 -0.70 22.41 4.17
CA MET A 404 -1.03 21.03 3.82
C MET A 404 -2.13 20.45 4.72
N ALA A 405 -2.13 20.79 6.01
CA ALA A 405 -3.20 20.39 6.93
C ALA A 405 -4.58 20.91 6.49
N GLU A 406 -4.67 22.17 6.04
CA GLU A 406 -5.92 22.74 5.51
C GLU A 406 -6.32 22.05 4.18
N LEU A 407 -5.36 21.81 3.28
CA LEU A 407 -5.61 21.13 2.01
C LEU A 407 -6.08 19.69 2.22
N ALA A 408 -5.50 18.96 3.17
CA ALA A 408 -5.94 17.61 3.54
C ALA A 408 -7.38 17.59 4.09
N GLU A 409 -7.76 18.56 4.93
CA GLU A 409 -9.15 18.68 5.41
C GLU A 409 -10.13 18.89 4.25
N LEU A 410 -9.82 19.79 3.31
CA LEU A 410 -10.65 20.06 2.14
C LEU A 410 -10.74 18.84 1.21
N ALA A 411 -9.59 18.23 0.91
CA ALA A 411 -9.50 17.05 0.06
C ALA A 411 -10.33 15.89 0.63
N TYR A 412 -10.12 15.50 1.90
CA TYR A 412 -10.87 14.40 2.50
C TYR A 412 -12.36 14.72 2.72
N ALA A 413 -12.73 16.00 2.92
CA ALA A 413 -14.13 16.40 2.98
C ALA A 413 -14.82 16.20 1.62
N LYS A 414 -14.19 16.63 0.52
CA LYS A 414 -14.68 16.44 -0.84
C LYS A 414 -14.71 14.95 -1.22
N CYS A 415 -13.66 14.19 -0.88
CA CYS A 415 -13.60 12.74 -1.10
C CYS A 415 -14.83 12.03 -0.50
N ARG A 416 -15.15 12.32 0.77
CA ARG A 416 -16.37 11.78 1.40
C ARG A 416 -17.65 12.21 0.69
N ALA A 417 -17.71 13.47 0.26
CA ALA A 417 -18.91 14.01 -0.40
C ALA A 417 -19.24 13.30 -1.72
N VAL A 418 -18.20 12.82 -2.44
CA VAL A 418 -18.36 12.02 -3.66
C VAL A 418 -18.46 10.51 -3.39
N GLY A 419 -18.51 10.08 -2.13
CA GLY A 419 -18.64 8.66 -1.76
C GLY A 419 -17.33 7.89 -1.69
N GLY A 420 -16.19 8.59 -1.65
CA GLY A 420 -14.86 7.99 -1.55
C GLY A 420 -14.42 7.65 -0.12
N ALA A 421 -13.21 7.09 0.02
CA ALA A 421 -12.59 6.71 1.28
C ALA A 421 -11.22 7.38 1.47
N VAL A 422 -10.82 7.61 2.73
CA VAL A 422 -9.60 8.36 3.11
C VAL A 422 -8.29 7.61 2.83
N SER A 423 -8.36 6.38 2.40
CA SER A 423 -7.18 5.61 1.96
C SER A 423 -7.63 4.53 1.00
N SER A 424 -6.96 4.40 -0.14
CA SER A 424 -7.14 3.27 -1.05
C SER A 424 -6.30 2.08 -0.60
N GLU A 425 -5.02 2.28 -0.28
CA GLU A 425 -4.10 1.18 0.00
C GLU A 425 -3.07 1.46 1.12
N HIS A 426 -2.66 2.73 1.36
CA HIS A 426 -1.60 3.04 2.34
C HIS A 426 -1.98 2.73 3.78
N GLY A 427 -3.28 2.65 4.10
CA GLY A 427 -3.79 2.50 5.45
C GLY A 427 -4.03 3.85 6.13
N ILE A 428 -4.16 3.82 7.44
CA ILE A 428 -4.52 4.96 8.30
C ILE A 428 -3.33 5.42 9.15
N GLY A 429 -2.62 4.49 9.78
CA GLY A 429 -1.52 4.78 10.69
C GLY A 429 -1.89 5.80 11.77
N TYR A 430 -0.96 6.70 12.08
CA TYR A 430 -1.28 7.89 12.87
C TYR A 430 -1.65 9.09 11.99
N ALA A 431 -1.18 9.10 10.72
CA ALA A 431 -1.31 10.26 9.83
C ALA A 431 -2.77 10.57 9.45
N LYS A 432 -3.55 9.54 9.13
CA LYS A 432 -4.95 9.68 8.67
C LYS A 432 -6.00 9.43 9.77
N LYS A 433 -5.58 9.18 11.01
CA LYS A 433 -6.47 8.85 12.13
C LYS A 433 -7.55 9.89 12.37
N ALA A 434 -7.22 11.18 12.24
CA ALA A 434 -8.17 12.27 12.42
C ALA A 434 -9.33 12.21 11.39
N PHE A 435 -9.04 11.77 10.19
CA PHE A 435 -10.00 11.70 9.08
C PHE A 435 -10.85 10.43 9.09
N LEU A 436 -10.32 9.32 9.67
CA LEU A 436 -11.01 8.03 9.71
C LEU A 436 -12.38 8.13 10.41
N ARG A 437 -12.47 8.87 11.52
CA ARG A 437 -13.73 9.00 12.27
C ARG A 437 -14.84 9.62 11.41
N ALA A 438 -14.49 10.65 10.65
CA ALA A 438 -15.43 11.31 9.75
C ALA A 438 -15.82 10.42 8.57
N SER A 439 -14.90 9.60 8.07
CA SER A 439 -15.13 8.66 6.97
C SER A 439 -15.99 7.46 7.39
N ALA A 440 -15.66 6.84 8.53
CA ALA A 440 -16.37 5.66 9.04
C ALA A 440 -17.72 5.99 9.70
N GLY A 441 -17.95 7.25 10.05
CA GLY A 441 -19.06 7.70 10.87
C GLY A 441 -18.94 7.27 12.35
N GLU A 442 -19.67 7.94 13.23
CA GLU A 442 -19.57 7.74 14.69
C GLU A 442 -19.80 6.28 15.12
N ALA A 443 -20.83 5.63 14.57
CA ALA A 443 -21.16 4.25 14.90
C ALA A 443 -20.10 3.24 14.44
N GLY A 444 -19.58 3.43 13.22
CA GLY A 444 -18.51 2.60 12.64
C GLY A 444 -17.22 2.75 13.44
N TYR A 445 -16.79 3.98 13.68
CA TYR A 445 -15.58 4.26 14.47
C TYR A 445 -15.67 3.73 15.91
N ALA A 446 -16.84 3.89 16.58
CA ALA A 446 -17.06 3.32 17.89
C ALA A 446 -17.02 1.79 17.91
N LEU A 447 -17.50 1.13 16.83
CA LEU A 447 -17.42 -0.33 16.70
C LEU A 447 -15.97 -0.78 16.50
N MET A 448 -15.17 -0.10 15.67
CA MET A 448 -13.73 -0.39 15.52
C MET A 448 -13.01 -0.31 16.87
N GLY A 449 -13.28 0.70 17.68
CA GLY A 449 -12.73 0.83 19.03
C GLY A 449 -13.16 -0.29 20.00
N ARG A 450 -14.37 -0.84 19.84
CA ARG A 450 -14.82 -2.02 20.62
C ARG A 450 -14.10 -3.29 20.18
N ILE A 451 -13.90 -3.48 18.88
CA ILE A 451 -13.13 -4.59 18.31
C ILE A 451 -11.68 -4.52 18.82
N LYS A 452 -11.04 -3.34 18.73
CA LYS A 452 -9.70 -3.13 19.27
C LYS A 452 -9.59 -3.55 20.73
N ARG A 453 -10.54 -3.15 21.59
CA ARG A 453 -10.54 -3.52 23.02
C ARG A 453 -10.82 -5.01 23.27
N ALA A 454 -11.54 -5.68 22.37
CA ALA A 454 -11.76 -7.12 22.47
C ALA A 454 -10.48 -7.93 22.19
N PHE A 455 -9.66 -7.48 21.22
CA PHE A 455 -8.40 -8.12 20.89
C PHE A 455 -7.25 -7.66 21.79
N ASP A 456 -7.22 -6.40 22.16
CA ASP A 456 -6.15 -5.74 22.92
C ASP A 456 -6.74 -4.94 24.12
N PRO A 457 -7.13 -5.62 25.20
CA PRO A 457 -7.78 -4.98 26.34
C PRO A 457 -6.93 -3.93 27.03
N LYS A 458 -5.58 -4.07 26.99
CA LYS A 458 -4.64 -3.14 27.61
C LYS A 458 -4.15 -2.05 26.66
N GLY A 459 -4.47 -2.16 25.35
CA GLY A 459 -4.09 -1.17 24.35
C GLY A 459 -2.58 -1.09 24.12
N ILE A 460 -1.86 -2.21 24.18
CA ILE A 460 -0.41 -2.21 24.03
C ILE A 460 0.05 -2.27 22.56
N LEU A 461 -0.74 -2.88 21.65
CA LEU A 461 -0.37 -3.04 20.24
C LEU A 461 -0.63 -1.76 19.42
N ASN A 462 0.41 -1.27 18.79
CA ASN A 462 0.38 -0.10 17.90
C ASN A 462 -0.50 1.06 18.45
N PRO A 463 -0.30 1.48 19.72
CA PRO A 463 -1.14 2.51 20.32
C PRO A 463 -0.97 3.86 19.60
N GLY A 464 -2.05 4.63 19.54
CA GLY A 464 -2.07 5.94 18.87
C GLY A 464 -2.33 5.87 17.37
N LYS A 465 -2.56 4.68 16.80
CA LYS A 465 -2.80 4.43 15.38
C LYS A 465 -4.19 3.86 15.15
N VAL A 466 -4.74 4.09 13.96
CA VAL A 466 -6.06 3.68 13.48
C VAL A 466 -7.19 4.19 14.37
N VAL A 467 -7.44 3.63 15.55
CA VAL A 467 -8.53 3.99 16.47
C VAL A 467 -8.03 4.37 17.87
#